data_3124afc09841790e780081f3197c3d56
#
_entry.id   3124afc09841790e780081f3197c3d56
#
_cell.length_a   1.000
_cell.length_b   1.000
_cell.length_c   1.000
_cell.angle_alpha   90.00
_cell.angle_beta   90.00
_cell.angle_gamma   90.00
#
_symmetry.space_group_name_H-M   'P 1'
#
loop_
_entity.id
_entity.type
_entity.pdbx_description
1 polymer ?
#
loop_
_entity_poly.entity_id
_entity_poly.type
_entity_poly.pdbx_seq_one_letter_code
_entity_poly.pdbx_strand_id
1 'polypeptide(L)'
;MAFKKVDEMDDDDFLMDLRKNPKVLKIIDIKDLRESDSGDGSGYFYATFENSETFQSFDMGFNVKMNDDGLLYVGSKSKLYPILSYASGIDDGAIECDFEDIKDSLIGLSFKAKTKREKFGNKKYFIIIPIINGDED
;
A
#
# COMPACT_ATOMS: atom_id res chain seq x y z
N MET A 1 28.83 -16.56 24.74
CA MET A 1 27.42 -16.54 24.36
C MET A 1 27.26 -15.98 22.98
N ALA A 2 26.52 -16.68 22.14
CA ALA A 2 26.24 -16.19 20.82
C ALA A 2 25.11 -15.16 20.88
N PHE A 3 25.21 -14.12 20.06
CA PHE A 3 24.10 -13.21 19.90
C PHE A 3 22.98 -13.93 19.20
N LYS A 4 21.79 -13.80 19.75
CA LYS A 4 20.62 -14.39 19.15
C LYS A 4 20.01 -13.38 18.17
N LYS A 5 19.80 -13.82 16.94
CA LYS A 5 19.10 -13.00 15.97
C LYS A 5 17.64 -12.88 16.40
N VAL A 6 17.13 -11.66 16.41
CA VAL A 6 15.71 -11.46 16.60
C VAL A 6 15.01 -12.01 15.38
N ASP A 7 14.05 -12.90 15.58
CA ASP A 7 13.29 -13.47 14.48
C ASP A 7 12.44 -12.37 13.85
N GLU A 8 12.81 -11.97 12.64
CA GLU A 8 11.99 -11.07 11.87
C GLU A 8 10.82 -11.85 11.31
N MET A 9 9.64 -11.29 11.40
CA MET A 9 8.49 -11.89 10.77
C MET A 9 8.67 -11.85 9.26
N ASP A 10 8.35 -12.94 8.61
CA ASP A 10 8.14 -12.98 7.18
C ASP A 10 7.08 -11.92 6.81
N ASP A 11 7.18 -11.32 5.64
CA ASP A 11 6.24 -10.28 5.21
C ASP A 11 4.80 -10.77 5.25
N ASP A 12 4.54 -12.00 4.82
CA ASP A 12 3.20 -12.57 4.87
C ASP A 12 2.70 -12.74 6.30
N ASP A 13 3.57 -13.18 7.20
CA ASP A 13 3.22 -13.33 8.62
C ASP A 13 2.94 -11.98 9.26
N PHE A 14 3.72 -10.97 8.91
CA PHE A 14 3.51 -9.61 9.40
C PHE A 14 2.16 -9.07 8.91
N LEU A 15 1.87 -9.23 7.62
CA LEU A 15 0.61 -8.76 7.04
C LEU A 15 -0.59 -9.51 7.62
N MET A 16 -0.43 -10.80 7.91
CA MET A 16 -1.47 -11.58 8.57
C MET A 16 -1.72 -11.09 10.01
N ASP A 17 -0.65 -10.76 10.72
CA ASP A 17 -0.76 -10.25 12.09
C ASP A 17 -1.49 -8.91 12.13
N LEU A 18 -1.30 -8.06 11.14
CA LEU A 18 -1.98 -6.75 11.08
C LEU A 18 -3.50 -6.86 11.02
N ARG A 19 -4.04 -7.99 10.62
CA ARG A 19 -5.51 -8.19 10.65
C ARG A 19 -6.05 -8.14 12.07
N LYS A 20 -5.28 -8.63 13.02
CA LYS A 20 -5.69 -8.73 14.44
C LYS A 20 -5.05 -7.65 15.29
N ASN A 21 -3.86 -7.23 14.93
CA ASN A 21 -3.05 -6.31 15.72
C ASN A 21 -2.60 -5.14 14.85
N PRO A 22 -3.46 -4.14 14.65
CA PRO A 22 -3.09 -2.98 13.83
C PRO A 22 -1.85 -2.28 14.38
N LYS A 23 -1.01 -1.83 13.47
CA LYS A 23 0.25 -1.14 13.79
C LYS A 23 0.36 0.13 12.98
N VAL A 24 1.20 1.04 13.45
CA VAL A 24 1.51 2.24 12.68
C VAL A 24 2.56 1.92 11.63
N LEU A 25 2.23 2.20 10.38
CA LEU A 25 3.13 2.06 9.25
C LEU A 25 3.44 3.42 8.68
N LYS A 26 4.65 3.55 8.15
CA LYS A 26 5.08 4.76 7.44
C LYS A 26 5.55 4.36 6.06
N ILE A 27 5.14 5.11 5.05
CA ILE A 27 5.64 4.93 3.69
C ILE A 27 6.93 5.71 3.59
N ILE A 28 8.05 5.01 3.39
CA ILE A 28 9.37 5.65 3.40
C ILE A 28 9.96 5.82 2.02
N ASP A 29 9.44 5.13 1.02
CA ASP A 29 9.94 5.23 -0.35
C ASP A 29 8.88 4.76 -1.34
N ILE A 30 8.91 5.31 -2.54
CA ILE A 30 8.12 4.85 -3.68
C ILE A 30 9.05 4.75 -4.87
N LYS A 31 9.16 3.55 -5.42
CA LYS A 31 10.01 3.27 -6.57
C LYS A 31 9.35 3.78 -7.86
N ASP A 32 10.16 3.99 -8.87
CA ASP A 32 9.68 4.54 -10.13
C ASP A 32 8.58 3.70 -10.77
N LEU A 33 7.62 4.39 -11.35
CA LEU A 33 6.53 3.76 -12.09
C LEU A 33 7.07 3.05 -13.33
N ARG A 34 6.62 1.83 -13.55
CA ARG A 34 6.97 1.03 -14.73
C ARG A 34 5.72 0.68 -15.49
N GLU A 35 5.81 0.73 -16.80
CA GLU A 35 4.71 0.29 -17.67
C GLU A 35 4.67 -1.23 -17.72
N SER A 36 3.45 -1.76 -17.77
CA SER A 36 3.25 -3.19 -17.93
C SER A 36 3.63 -3.63 -19.35
N ASP A 37 4.25 -4.80 -19.47
CA ASP A 37 4.62 -5.37 -20.76
C ASP A 37 3.42 -5.73 -21.64
N SER A 38 2.22 -5.79 -21.05
CA SER A 38 1.01 -6.15 -21.78
C SER A 38 0.56 -5.06 -22.76
N GLY A 39 1.08 -3.84 -22.64
CA GLY A 39 0.71 -2.74 -23.52
C GLY A 39 -0.74 -2.28 -23.41
N ASP A 40 -1.41 -2.62 -22.33
CA ASP A 40 -2.83 -2.32 -22.12
C ASP A 40 -3.10 -1.02 -21.38
N GLY A 41 -2.09 -0.16 -21.24
CA GLY A 41 -2.22 1.09 -20.52
C GLY A 41 -2.11 0.93 -19.01
N SER A 42 -1.64 -0.21 -18.54
CA SER A 42 -1.42 -0.41 -17.10
C SER A 42 0.04 -0.20 -16.74
N GLY A 43 0.29 0.05 -15.46
CA GLY A 43 1.62 0.18 -14.92
C GLY A 43 1.65 -0.33 -13.50
N TYR A 44 2.83 -0.33 -12.91
CA TYR A 44 3.01 -0.76 -11.53
C TYR A 44 4.17 -0.02 -10.89
N PHE A 45 4.13 0.04 -9.57
CA PHE A 45 5.23 0.58 -8.78
C PHE A 45 5.25 -0.14 -7.42
N TYR A 46 6.37 -0.02 -6.72
CA TYR A 46 6.51 -0.56 -5.38
C TYR A 46 6.63 0.57 -4.38
N ALA A 47 5.94 0.41 -3.25
CA ALA A 47 6.08 1.30 -2.10
C ALA A 47 6.73 0.53 -0.97
N THR A 48 7.64 1.16 -0.25
CA THR A 48 8.29 0.58 0.91
C THR A 48 7.62 1.11 2.16
N PHE A 49 7.13 0.18 2.98
CA PHE A 49 6.49 0.49 4.26
C PHE A 49 7.43 0.12 5.39
N GLU A 50 7.39 0.90 6.46
CA GLU A 50 8.18 0.65 7.65
C GLU A 50 7.26 0.55 8.85
N ASN A 51 7.45 -0.49 9.67
CA ASN A 51 6.78 -0.61 10.95
C ASN A 51 7.44 0.40 11.91
N SER A 52 6.67 1.35 12.40
CA SER A 52 7.20 2.44 13.23
C SER A 52 7.75 1.96 14.58
N GLU A 53 7.35 0.79 15.07
CA GLU A 53 7.83 0.25 16.33
C GLU A 53 9.15 -0.50 16.18
N THR A 54 9.28 -1.31 15.13
CA THR A 54 10.40 -2.23 14.96
C THR A 54 11.37 -1.80 13.88
N PHE A 55 10.99 -0.81 13.06
CA PHE A 55 11.73 -0.35 11.88
C PHE A 55 11.91 -1.42 10.80
N GLN A 56 11.22 -2.55 10.94
CA GLN A 56 11.19 -3.54 9.88
C GLN A 56 10.47 -2.95 8.66
N SER A 57 11.02 -3.14 7.48
CA SER A 57 10.41 -2.63 6.25
C SER A 57 10.04 -3.76 5.31
N PHE A 58 9.09 -3.49 4.43
CA PHE A 58 8.70 -4.41 3.38
C PHE A 58 8.20 -3.62 2.18
N ASP A 59 8.33 -4.21 0.99
CA ASP A 59 7.83 -3.59 -0.24
C ASP A 59 6.49 -4.21 -0.62
N MET A 60 5.60 -3.38 -1.13
CA MET A 60 4.33 -3.85 -1.68
C MET A 60 4.13 -3.24 -3.07
N GLY A 61 3.76 -4.08 -4.02
CA GLY A 61 3.50 -3.64 -5.39
C GLY A 61 2.06 -3.21 -5.58
N PHE A 62 1.88 -2.18 -6.39
CA PHE A 62 0.56 -1.66 -6.73
C PHE A 62 0.43 -1.54 -8.24
N ASN A 63 -0.68 -2.04 -8.76
CA ASN A 63 -1.02 -1.88 -10.17
C ASN A 63 -1.92 -0.67 -10.34
N VAL A 64 -1.67 0.10 -11.38
CA VAL A 64 -2.46 1.29 -11.71
C VAL A 64 -2.77 1.28 -13.19
N LYS A 65 -3.81 2.00 -13.58
CA LYS A 65 -4.11 2.23 -14.98
C LYS A 65 -3.65 3.63 -15.36
N MET A 66 -3.19 3.76 -16.62
CA MET A 66 -2.73 5.04 -17.16
C MET A 66 -3.65 5.42 -18.29
N ASN A 67 -4.11 6.67 -18.32
CA ASN A 67 -4.90 7.16 -19.43
C ASN A 67 -3.98 7.75 -20.52
N ASP A 68 -4.57 8.20 -21.62
CA ASP A 68 -3.82 8.73 -22.75
C ASP A 68 -3.05 10.01 -22.42
N ASP A 69 -3.43 10.70 -21.38
CA ASP A 69 -2.77 11.93 -20.92
C ASP A 69 -1.63 11.67 -19.95
N GLY A 70 -1.34 10.40 -19.67
CA GLY A 70 -0.31 10.01 -18.71
C GLY A 70 -0.73 10.10 -17.26
N LEU A 71 -2.01 10.36 -16.98
CA LEU A 71 -2.53 10.37 -15.63
C LEU A 71 -2.85 8.95 -15.19
N LEU A 72 -2.73 8.74 -13.88
CA LEU A 72 -3.05 7.45 -13.27
C LEU A 72 -4.48 7.45 -12.78
N TYR A 73 -5.14 6.34 -13.00
CA TYR A 73 -6.51 6.10 -12.55
C TYR A 73 -6.49 5.00 -11.49
N VAL A 74 -6.97 5.33 -10.30
CA VAL A 74 -7.03 4.39 -9.19
C VAL A 74 -8.49 4.15 -8.83
N GLY A 75 -8.99 3.00 -9.23
CA GLY A 75 -10.38 2.62 -8.96
C GLY A 75 -10.59 2.16 -7.54
N SER A 76 -11.83 2.16 -7.11
CA SER A 76 -12.20 1.82 -5.72
C SER A 76 -11.84 0.38 -5.32
N LYS A 77 -11.59 -0.49 -6.29
CA LYS A 77 -11.20 -1.89 -6.02
C LYS A 77 -9.69 -2.11 -6.05
N SER A 78 -8.91 -1.06 -6.32
CA SER A 78 -7.46 -1.15 -6.34
C SER A 78 -6.91 -1.30 -4.92
N LYS A 79 -5.82 -2.07 -4.75
CA LYS A 79 -5.11 -2.16 -3.48
C LYS A 79 -4.60 -0.80 -2.99
N LEU A 80 -4.29 0.09 -3.93
CA LEU A 80 -3.80 1.42 -3.59
C LEU A 80 -4.91 2.34 -3.08
N TYR A 81 -6.15 2.07 -3.46
CA TYR A 81 -7.27 2.97 -3.17
C TYR A 81 -7.41 3.33 -1.68
N PRO A 82 -7.40 2.36 -0.75
CA PRO A 82 -7.58 2.73 0.66
C PRO A 82 -6.53 3.71 1.17
N ILE A 83 -5.29 3.54 0.73
CA ILE A 83 -4.19 4.42 1.16
C ILE A 83 -4.32 5.79 0.49
N LEU A 84 -4.58 5.82 -0.81
CA LEU A 84 -4.68 7.06 -1.56
C LEU A 84 -5.93 7.84 -1.16
N SER A 85 -7.03 7.15 -0.91
CA SER A 85 -8.25 7.76 -0.37
C SER A 85 -7.98 8.43 0.98
N TYR A 86 -7.27 7.74 1.85
CA TYR A 86 -6.89 8.30 3.16
C TYR A 86 -6.04 9.57 2.99
N ALA A 87 -5.05 9.52 2.10
CA ALA A 87 -4.13 10.64 1.91
C ALA A 87 -4.80 11.85 1.23
N SER A 88 -5.69 11.60 0.27
CA SER A 88 -6.31 12.66 -0.52
C SER A 88 -7.63 13.17 0.05
N GLY A 89 -8.27 12.39 0.91
CA GLY A 89 -9.61 12.72 1.40
C GLY A 89 -10.73 12.40 0.41
N ILE A 90 -10.41 11.79 -0.72
CA ILE A 90 -11.41 11.40 -1.72
C ILE A 90 -11.86 9.97 -1.43
N ASP A 91 -13.14 9.78 -1.10
CA ASP A 91 -13.66 8.48 -0.67
C ASP A 91 -14.89 8.02 -1.44
N ASP A 92 -15.32 8.74 -2.47
CA ASP A 92 -16.57 8.48 -3.17
C ASP A 92 -16.39 8.22 -4.66
N GLY A 93 -15.29 7.63 -5.05
CA GLY A 93 -15.09 7.27 -6.45
C GLY A 93 -13.63 7.15 -6.80
N ALA A 94 -13.38 6.84 -8.05
CA ALA A 94 -12.03 6.67 -8.53
C ALA A 94 -11.23 7.96 -8.41
N ILE A 95 -9.93 7.81 -8.20
CA ILE A 95 -9.01 8.94 -8.05
C ILE A 95 -8.13 9.01 -9.29
N GLU A 96 -8.02 10.20 -9.87
CA GLU A 96 -7.15 10.45 -11.01
C GLU A 96 -6.08 11.45 -10.59
N CYS A 97 -4.83 11.13 -10.87
CA CYS A 97 -3.70 11.98 -10.50
C CYS A 97 -2.47 11.57 -11.28
N ASP A 98 -1.41 12.38 -11.26
CA ASP A 98 -0.15 11.96 -11.84
C ASP A 98 0.70 11.21 -10.79
N PHE A 99 1.77 10.58 -11.25
CA PHE A 99 2.61 9.77 -10.37
C PHE A 99 3.34 10.63 -9.33
N GLU A 100 3.71 11.86 -9.69
CA GLU A 100 4.37 12.77 -8.74
C GLU A 100 3.44 13.12 -7.59
N ASP A 101 2.14 13.28 -7.85
CA ASP A 101 1.16 13.51 -6.79
C ASP A 101 1.10 12.34 -5.83
N ILE A 102 1.19 11.12 -6.34
CA ILE A 102 1.22 9.92 -5.49
C ILE A 102 2.45 9.95 -4.61
N LYS A 103 3.63 10.19 -5.18
CA LYS A 103 4.86 10.26 -4.41
C LYS A 103 4.81 11.34 -3.34
N ASP A 104 4.37 12.54 -3.72
CA ASP A 104 4.33 13.67 -2.80
C ASP A 104 3.33 13.46 -1.66
N SER A 105 2.23 12.78 -1.94
CA SER A 105 1.19 12.54 -0.93
C SER A 105 1.51 11.38 -0.01
N LEU A 106 2.20 10.37 -0.51
CA LEU A 106 2.39 9.13 0.23
C LEU A 106 3.74 8.99 0.91
N ILE A 107 4.82 9.51 0.33
CA ILE A 107 6.14 9.41 0.98
C ILE A 107 6.11 10.25 2.26
N GLY A 108 6.44 9.62 3.37
CA GLY A 108 6.39 10.25 4.69
C GLY A 108 5.06 10.11 5.42
N LEU A 109 4.04 9.55 4.76
CA LEU A 109 2.74 9.35 5.37
C LEU A 109 2.81 8.23 6.41
N SER A 110 2.34 8.53 7.62
CA SER A 110 2.20 7.54 8.69
C SER A 110 0.74 7.35 9.02
N PHE A 111 0.35 6.12 9.25
CA PHE A 111 -1.03 5.83 9.62
C PHE A 111 -1.09 4.50 10.35
N LYS A 112 -2.07 4.36 11.24
CA LYS A 112 -2.38 3.08 11.87
C LYS A 112 -3.08 2.22 10.83
N ALA A 113 -2.57 1.02 10.62
CA ALA A 113 -3.01 0.16 9.53
C ALA A 113 -3.45 -1.20 10.03
N LYS A 114 -4.47 -1.73 9.38
CA LYS A 114 -4.83 -3.13 9.46
C LYS A 114 -4.75 -3.71 8.04
N THR A 115 -4.85 -5.01 7.93
CA THR A 115 -4.91 -5.64 6.62
C THR A 115 -6.20 -6.40 6.45
N LYS A 116 -6.61 -6.52 5.20
CA LYS A 116 -7.73 -7.35 4.78
C LYS A 116 -7.22 -8.30 3.72
N ARG A 117 -7.64 -9.55 3.78
CA ARG A 117 -7.27 -10.53 2.78
C ARG A 117 -8.37 -10.62 1.74
N GLU A 118 -8.00 -10.39 0.48
CA GLU A 118 -8.90 -10.46 -0.65
C GLU A 118 -8.50 -11.60 -1.56
N LYS A 119 -9.49 -12.17 -2.25
CA LYS A 119 -9.28 -13.22 -3.22
C LYS A 119 -9.61 -12.69 -4.60
N PHE A 120 -8.68 -12.87 -5.52
CA PHE A 120 -8.90 -12.52 -6.92
C PHE A 120 -8.52 -13.74 -7.78
N GLY A 121 -9.51 -14.38 -8.35
CA GLY A 121 -9.30 -15.64 -9.03
C GLY A 121 -8.81 -16.71 -8.06
N ASN A 122 -7.66 -17.31 -8.34
CA ASN A 122 -7.03 -18.31 -7.47
C ASN A 122 -5.98 -17.73 -6.55
N LYS A 123 -5.74 -16.41 -6.64
CA LYS A 123 -4.71 -15.76 -5.83
C LYS A 123 -5.35 -15.00 -4.68
N LYS A 124 -4.69 -15.06 -3.53
CA LYS A 124 -5.04 -14.27 -2.37
C LYS A 124 -3.99 -13.19 -2.19
N TYR A 125 -4.41 -12.01 -1.80
CA TYR A 125 -3.50 -10.90 -1.56
C TYR A 125 -3.99 -10.09 -0.38
N PHE A 126 -3.08 -9.33 0.21
CA PHE A 126 -3.39 -8.45 1.33
C PHE A 126 -3.61 -7.03 0.85
N ILE A 127 -4.59 -6.37 1.46
CA ILE A 127 -4.83 -4.94 1.25
C ILE A 127 -4.54 -4.24 2.57
N ILE A 128 -3.71 -3.20 2.53
CA ILE A 128 -3.43 -2.37 3.70
C ILE A 128 -4.52 -1.30 3.77
N ILE A 129 -5.18 -1.24 4.93
CA ILE A 129 -6.30 -0.32 5.13
C ILE A 129 -5.96 0.61 6.29
N PRO A 130 -5.81 1.92 6.02
CA PRO A 130 -5.65 2.89 7.10
C PRO A 130 -6.89 2.93 8.00
N ILE A 131 -6.66 3.00 9.30
CA ILE A 131 -7.73 3.10 10.28
C ILE A 131 -7.99 4.57 10.55
N ILE A 132 -9.21 5.00 10.29
CA ILE A 132 -9.64 6.38 10.52
C ILE A 132 -10.11 6.48 11.97
N ASN A 133 -9.72 7.56 12.63
CA ASN A 133 -10.13 7.81 14.01
C ASN A 133 -11.66 7.74 14.13
N GLY A 134 -12.13 6.93 15.08
CA GLY A 134 -13.56 6.70 15.27
C GLY A 134 -14.04 5.36 14.75
N ASP A 135 -13.27 4.70 13.89
CA ASP A 135 -13.58 3.38 13.33
C ASP A 135 -12.80 2.27 14.03
N GLU A 136 -12.18 2.59 15.13
CA GLU A 136 -11.35 1.65 15.89
C GLU A 136 -12.21 0.82 16.82
N ASP A 137 -12.71 -0.27 16.36
CA ASP A 137 -13.41 -1.20 17.23
C ASP A 137 -12.85 -2.60 17.08
#